data_c086f225f5023d80e62b3d5d77de4692
#
_entry.id   c086f225f5023d80e62b3d5d77de4692
#
_cell.length_a   1.000
_cell.length_b   1.000
_cell.length_c   1.000
_cell.angle_alpha   90.00
_cell.angle_beta   90.00
_cell.angle_gamma   90.00
#
_symmetry.space_group_name_H-M   'P 1'
#
loop_
_entity.id
_entity.type
_entity.pdbx_description
1 polymer ?
#
loop_
_entity_poly.entity_id
_entity_poly.type
_entity_poly.pdbx_seq_one_letter_code
_entity_poly.pdbx_strand_id
1 'polypeptide(L)'
;MKMKSIYLLSAIAALGLTFASCSDDDGSTMSRLFRPIFSDIISGLDDDNVPYLTMKWDNYTNANQYVVKVVNTNGTDSTTVETDTTFVTINNLAYDQDYNVHITAKNTVTGAESKVYTEVATTLDYPTQLKTVAATNVIDTQVRIVWNTTSGEDAVKYDKLVVKLADTEEIVSEYEPTEEDLAAGEHIFKNLEPTTEYRVEAYLGGQYKGKRLFKTAAPESYTGNVVDLRGMDDDTAYKFLSTESVDSIIALYPDQNITIVFEGGQTYRLPTVALPSTTGKLLFTTGLTLAGNTKFAVTGNFDVAAGASVGGIELQKIEFTDDPSKLKTSSNFGGTYLFNLGGKNSYLGEVNIHDCSIKYKRGLCRVKEAAVIENFIIDNCILDSIGGYGLTNADNAAAEIRNVKITNSTLSNLAVGLAATKGPDPVSVTIENCTFAYCIQKGKYFIDFNKKAAKTIKISNCLFGVSGATTKALAPLMAWRGKTAPQVIDLFFTKDFEWAANEDGSPVSMFDGTTISTDMAGTFKSPLTSDFTIVNTVDFKISKPGDQRWY
;
A
#
# COMPACT_ATOMS: atom_id res chain seq x y z
N MET A 1 11.76 -16.85 -26.30
CA MET A 1 12.66 -17.99 -26.02
C MET A 1 11.81 -19.12 -25.43
N LYS A 2 11.79 -20.29 -26.04
CA LYS A 2 10.81 -21.37 -25.82
C LYS A 2 11.03 -22.07 -24.48
N MET A 3 9.99 -22.14 -23.64
CA MET A 3 9.94 -23.04 -22.47
C MET A 3 9.78 -24.48 -22.95
N LYS A 4 10.69 -25.35 -22.52
CA LYS A 4 10.59 -26.81 -22.74
C LYS A 4 9.90 -27.43 -21.53
N SER A 5 8.75 -28.02 -21.79
CA SER A 5 8.03 -28.92 -20.90
C SER A 5 8.79 -30.24 -20.80
N ILE A 6 9.15 -30.66 -19.60
CA ILE A 6 9.73 -31.99 -19.36
C ILE A 6 8.61 -32.87 -18.83
N TYR A 7 8.15 -33.79 -19.68
CA TYR A 7 7.30 -34.89 -19.26
C TYR A 7 8.19 -36.03 -18.75
N LEU A 8 8.00 -36.40 -17.48
CA LEU A 8 8.62 -37.60 -16.90
C LEU A 8 7.73 -38.82 -17.25
N LEU A 9 8.17 -39.62 -18.20
CA LEU A 9 7.57 -40.91 -18.52
C LEU A 9 8.10 -41.92 -17.51
N SER A 10 7.23 -42.46 -16.63
CA SER A 10 7.52 -43.62 -15.82
C SER A 10 7.36 -44.87 -16.66
N ALA A 11 8.48 -45.55 -16.93
CA ALA A 11 8.50 -46.82 -17.62
C ALA A 11 8.13 -47.93 -16.61
N ILE A 12 7.02 -48.62 -16.83
CA ILE A 12 6.64 -49.85 -16.13
C ILE A 12 7.46 -50.97 -16.77
N ALA A 13 8.44 -51.50 -16.02
CA ALA A 13 9.12 -52.75 -16.38
C ALA A 13 8.33 -53.92 -15.84
N ALA A 14 7.60 -54.60 -16.69
CA ALA A 14 6.97 -55.89 -16.38
C ALA A 14 8.05 -56.97 -16.36
N LEU A 15 8.47 -57.42 -15.17
CA LEU A 15 9.23 -58.65 -15.01
C LEU A 15 8.26 -59.84 -14.90
N GLY A 16 8.21 -60.65 -15.96
CA GLY A 16 7.54 -61.92 -15.94
C GLY A 16 8.27 -62.89 -15.02
N LEU A 17 7.63 -63.30 -13.93
CA LEU A 17 8.07 -64.41 -13.11
C LEU A 17 7.36 -65.67 -13.58
N THR A 18 8.12 -66.60 -14.13
CA THR A 18 7.70 -67.99 -14.41
C THR A 18 7.44 -68.70 -13.11
N PHE A 19 6.20 -69.16 -12.91
CA PHE A 19 5.83 -70.04 -11.81
C PHE A 19 6.34 -71.44 -12.12
N ALA A 20 7.35 -71.93 -11.36
CA ALA A 20 7.63 -73.29 -11.25
C ALA A 20 6.63 -73.95 -10.25
N SER A 21 5.73 -74.75 -10.75
CA SER A 21 4.83 -75.57 -9.94
C SER A 21 5.63 -76.69 -9.26
N CYS A 22 5.81 -76.63 -7.95
CA CYS A 22 6.10 -77.79 -7.14
C CYS A 22 4.83 -78.17 -6.41
N SER A 23 4.24 -79.28 -6.81
CA SER A 23 3.25 -79.99 -6.04
C SER A 23 3.96 -80.84 -4.98
N ASP A 24 3.85 -80.43 -3.73
CA ASP A 24 4.00 -81.31 -2.58
C ASP A 24 2.84 -81.08 -1.63
N ASP A 25 2.04 -82.10 -1.52
CA ASP A 25 0.85 -82.22 -0.67
C ASP A 25 1.36 -82.59 0.75
N ASP A 26 1.70 -81.53 1.50
CA ASP A 26 1.87 -81.61 2.95
C ASP A 26 0.95 -80.59 3.59
N GLY A 27 0.02 -81.07 4.41
CA GLY A 27 -0.92 -80.32 5.21
C GLY A 27 -0.25 -79.30 6.15
N SER A 28 0.49 -78.36 5.60
CA SER A 28 1.02 -77.22 6.32
C SER A 28 -0.07 -76.17 6.43
N THR A 29 -0.55 -75.96 7.64
CA THR A 29 -1.31 -74.72 7.99
C THR A 29 -0.61 -73.55 7.37
N MET A 30 -1.30 -72.71 6.54
CA MET A 30 -0.75 -71.47 5.99
C MET A 30 -0.12 -70.66 7.12
N SER A 31 1.20 -70.65 7.16
CA SER A 31 1.94 -69.92 8.19
C SER A 31 1.86 -68.39 8.06
N ARG A 32 1.26 -67.87 6.95
CA ARG A 32 1.20 -66.45 6.66
C ARG A 32 0.03 -66.11 5.75
N LEU A 33 -0.65 -65.00 6.04
CA LEU A 33 -1.71 -64.45 5.21
C LEU A 33 -1.15 -63.53 4.10
N PHE A 34 -1.93 -63.37 3.03
CA PHE A 34 -1.67 -62.34 2.02
C PHE A 34 -1.71 -60.95 2.67
N ARG A 35 -0.79 -60.10 2.26
CA ARG A 35 -0.72 -58.71 2.73
C ARG A 35 -1.90 -57.90 2.16
N PRO A 36 -2.79 -57.34 2.99
CA PRO A 36 -3.83 -56.43 2.53
C PRO A 36 -3.21 -55.15 2.00
N ILE A 37 -3.92 -54.51 1.06
CA ILE A 37 -3.65 -53.16 0.56
C ILE A 37 -4.94 -52.37 0.67
N PHE A 38 -4.83 -51.05 0.87
CA PHE A 38 -5.99 -50.21 0.85
C PHE A 38 -6.49 -50.07 -0.59
N SER A 39 -7.80 -50.23 -0.81
CA SER A 39 -8.46 -49.90 -2.08
C SER A 39 -8.80 -48.43 -2.15
N ASP A 40 -9.01 -47.77 -1.00
CA ASP A 40 -9.31 -46.37 -0.88
C ASP A 40 -8.99 -45.85 0.53
N ILE A 41 -8.48 -44.60 0.61
CA ILE A 41 -8.36 -43.83 1.86
C ILE A 41 -9.01 -42.47 1.65
N ILE A 42 -10.12 -42.24 2.33
CA ILE A 42 -10.94 -41.02 2.21
C ILE A 42 -10.66 -40.13 3.43
N SER A 43 -10.15 -38.94 3.22
CA SER A 43 -10.10 -37.89 4.22
C SER A 43 -11.38 -37.07 4.18
N GLY A 44 -12.00 -36.80 5.33
CA GLY A 44 -13.21 -35.99 5.44
C GLY A 44 -13.27 -35.20 6.73
N LEU A 45 -14.31 -34.37 6.84
CA LEU A 45 -14.68 -33.64 8.07
C LEU A 45 -16.06 -34.12 8.49
N ASP A 46 -16.27 -34.30 9.79
CA ASP A 46 -17.60 -34.57 10.33
C ASP A 46 -18.48 -33.30 10.44
N ASP A 47 -19.66 -33.40 11.03
CA ASP A 47 -20.61 -32.29 11.17
C ASP A 47 -20.06 -31.14 12.04
N ASP A 48 -19.10 -31.42 12.91
CA ASP A 48 -18.39 -30.44 13.75
C ASP A 48 -17.09 -29.95 13.09
N ASN A 49 -16.87 -30.31 11.82
CA ASN A 49 -15.64 -30.05 11.06
C ASN A 49 -14.38 -30.72 11.64
N VAL A 50 -14.50 -31.80 12.40
CA VAL A 50 -13.35 -32.54 12.93
C VAL A 50 -12.87 -33.55 11.90
N PRO A 51 -11.55 -33.64 11.61
CA PRO A 51 -11.03 -34.54 10.59
C PRO A 51 -11.15 -36.03 10.95
N TYR A 52 -11.45 -36.83 9.93
CA TYR A 52 -11.42 -38.29 9.99
C TYR A 52 -10.74 -38.87 8.75
N LEU A 53 -10.29 -40.12 8.88
CA LEU A 53 -9.85 -40.96 7.76
C LEU A 53 -10.70 -42.22 7.72
N THR A 54 -11.29 -42.51 6.55
CA THR A 54 -11.97 -43.77 6.27
C THR A 54 -11.10 -44.61 5.34
N MET A 55 -10.61 -45.74 5.81
CA MET A 55 -9.81 -46.69 5.07
C MET A 55 -10.70 -47.85 4.60
N LYS A 56 -10.54 -48.28 3.35
CA LYS A 56 -11.24 -49.41 2.74
C LYS A 56 -10.24 -50.37 2.12
N TRP A 57 -10.55 -51.65 2.15
CA TRP A 57 -9.75 -52.72 1.54
C TRP A 57 -10.64 -53.90 1.12
N ASP A 58 -10.09 -54.80 0.34
CA ASP A 58 -10.78 -56.01 -0.07
C ASP A 58 -10.73 -57.10 0.99
N ASN A 59 -11.68 -58.01 0.95
CA ASN A 59 -11.67 -59.17 1.80
C ASN A 59 -10.59 -60.17 1.34
N TYR A 60 -9.68 -60.56 2.24
CA TYR A 60 -8.59 -61.50 1.97
C TYR A 60 -8.95 -62.89 2.45
N THR A 61 -8.75 -63.90 1.58
CA THR A 61 -9.01 -65.29 1.89
C THR A 61 -8.26 -65.71 3.13
N ASN A 62 -8.93 -66.44 4.04
CA ASN A 62 -8.42 -66.91 5.33
C ASN A 62 -8.10 -65.80 6.38
N ALA A 63 -8.36 -64.54 6.11
CA ALA A 63 -8.37 -63.52 7.14
C ALA A 63 -9.77 -63.42 7.76
N ASN A 64 -9.87 -63.29 9.08
CA ASN A 64 -11.13 -63.04 9.78
C ASN A 64 -11.06 -61.78 10.68
N GLN A 65 -9.91 -61.11 10.71
CA GLN A 65 -9.70 -59.89 11.45
C GLN A 65 -8.64 -59.04 10.75
N TYR A 66 -8.78 -57.72 10.83
CA TYR A 66 -7.79 -56.77 10.37
C TYR A 66 -7.43 -55.82 11.50
N VAL A 67 -6.16 -55.46 11.56
CA VAL A 67 -5.62 -54.45 12.50
C VAL A 67 -5.21 -53.25 11.68
N VAL A 68 -5.88 -52.14 11.89
CA VAL A 68 -5.55 -50.85 11.27
C VAL A 68 -4.96 -49.93 12.33
N LYS A 69 -3.78 -49.39 12.05
CA LYS A 69 -3.10 -48.44 12.93
C LYS A 69 -2.81 -47.17 12.17
N VAL A 70 -3.25 -46.03 12.71
CA VAL A 70 -2.98 -44.69 12.19
C VAL A 70 -2.00 -44.01 13.15
N VAL A 71 -0.88 -43.54 12.63
CA VAL A 71 0.20 -42.89 13.41
C VAL A 71 0.56 -41.59 12.72
N ASN A 72 0.55 -40.47 13.44
CA ASN A 72 1.06 -39.22 12.86
C ASN A 72 2.54 -39.41 12.47
N THR A 73 3.00 -38.67 11.46
CA THR A 73 4.37 -38.82 10.93
C THR A 73 5.45 -38.52 11.96
N ASN A 74 5.12 -37.77 13.02
CA ASN A 74 6.01 -37.46 14.14
C ASN A 74 6.05 -38.58 15.20
N GLY A 75 5.20 -39.60 15.09
CA GLY A 75 5.17 -40.76 15.99
C GLY A 75 4.62 -40.49 17.40
N THR A 76 4.12 -39.29 17.65
CA THR A 76 3.66 -38.84 18.98
C THR A 76 2.23 -39.29 19.30
N ASP A 77 1.43 -39.57 18.28
CA ASP A 77 0.02 -39.96 18.42
C ASP A 77 -0.29 -41.15 17.52
N SER A 78 -1.00 -42.14 18.09
CA SER A 78 -1.38 -43.34 17.34
C SER A 78 -2.70 -43.92 17.82
N THR A 79 -3.56 -44.29 16.88
CA THR A 79 -4.80 -45.02 17.13
C THR A 79 -4.75 -46.35 16.44
N THR A 80 -5.15 -47.43 17.14
CA THR A 80 -5.22 -48.78 16.59
C THR A 80 -6.63 -49.33 16.76
N VAL A 81 -7.19 -49.86 15.66
CA VAL A 81 -8.50 -50.49 15.64
C VAL A 81 -8.40 -51.89 15.07
N GLU A 82 -9.01 -52.87 15.74
CA GLU A 82 -9.22 -54.23 15.24
C GLU A 82 -10.66 -54.36 14.73
N THR A 83 -10.83 -54.91 13.54
CA THR A 83 -12.14 -55.03 12.89
C THR A 83 -12.23 -56.30 12.06
N ASP A 84 -13.42 -56.88 11.92
CA ASP A 84 -13.77 -57.98 11.03
C ASP A 84 -14.41 -57.47 9.70
N THR A 85 -14.61 -56.16 9.57
CA THR A 85 -15.11 -55.53 8.36
C THR A 85 -13.99 -55.19 7.38
N THR A 86 -14.33 -54.76 6.17
CA THR A 86 -13.39 -54.33 5.12
C THR A 86 -13.25 -52.83 5.05
N PHE A 87 -13.64 -52.12 6.09
CA PHE A 87 -13.46 -50.68 6.24
C PHE A 87 -13.39 -50.30 7.72
N VAL A 88 -12.78 -49.15 7.98
CA VAL A 88 -12.77 -48.51 9.29
C VAL A 88 -12.64 -46.99 9.13
N THR A 89 -13.32 -46.28 10.03
CA THR A 89 -13.19 -44.82 10.14
C THR A 89 -12.52 -44.46 11.46
N ILE A 90 -11.46 -43.67 11.40
CA ILE A 90 -10.76 -43.10 12.56
C ILE A 90 -11.09 -41.62 12.63
N ASN A 91 -11.77 -41.19 13.68
CA ASN A 91 -12.20 -39.83 13.95
C ASN A 91 -11.25 -39.09 14.88
N ASN A 92 -11.48 -37.82 15.10
CA ASN A 92 -10.74 -36.92 16.01
C ASN A 92 -9.24 -36.83 15.68
N LEU A 93 -8.94 -36.78 14.40
CA LEU A 93 -7.57 -36.56 13.92
C LEU A 93 -7.23 -35.07 13.91
N ALA A 94 -5.92 -34.75 13.89
CA ALA A 94 -5.47 -33.39 13.73
C ALA A 94 -5.73 -32.88 12.30
N TYR A 95 -5.90 -31.55 12.14
CA TYR A 95 -6.10 -30.89 10.85
C TYR A 95 -4.79 -30.85 10.05
N ASP A 96 -4.90 -30.99 8.73
CA ASP A 96 -3.81 -30.87 7.75
C ASP A 96 -2.53 -31.60 8.21
N GLN A 97 -2.72 -32.87 8.66
CA GLN A 97 -1.68 -33.66 9.24
C GLN A 97 -1.49 -34.95 8.42
N ASP A 98 -0.23 -35.28 8.12
CA ASP A 98 0.14 -36.55 7.52
C ASP A 98 0.15 -37.66 8.54
N TYR A 99 -0.49 -38.78 8.19
CA TYR A 99 -0.54 -40.00 8.98
C TYR A 99 0.01 -41.17 8.17
N ASN A 100 0.87 -41.99 8.80
CA ASN A 100 1.17 -43.32 8.33
C ASN A 100 0.02 -44.27 8.72
N VAL A 101 -0.67 -44.81 7.73
CA VAL A 101 -1.78 -45.72 7.90
C VAL A 101 -1.28 -47.14 7.63
N HIS A 102 -1.36 -48.01 8.62
CA HIS A 102 -0.90 -49.40 8.56
C HIS A 102 -2.08 -50.37 8.58
N ILE A 103 -1.99 -51.46 7.82
CA ILE A 103 -2.97 -52.53 7.88
C ILE A 103 -2.27 -53.90 7.92
N THR A 104 -2.79 -54.78 8.77
CA THR A 104 -2.36 -56.20 8.88
C THR A 104 -3.60 -57.09 8.92
N ALA A 105 -3.62 -58.17 8.16
CA ALA A 105 -4.66 -59.19 8.21
C ALA A 105 -4.27 -60.29 9.22
N LYS A 106 -5.23 -60.77 9.99
CA LYS A 106 -5.07 -61.83 10.99
C LYS A 106 -6.08 -62.97 10.77
N ASN A 107 -5.68 -64.14 11.17
CA ASN A 107 -6.61 -65.26 11.41
C ASN A 107 -6.50 -65.61 12.88
N THR A 108 -7.51 -65.33 13.66
CA THR A 108 -7.55 -65.51 15.12
C THR A 108 -7.64 -66.97 15.55
N VAL A 109 -8.02 -67.82 14.60
CA VAL A 109 -8.12 -69.28 14.86
C VAL A 109 -6.77 -69.98 14.68
N THR A 110 -6.03 -69.66 13.62
CA THR A 110 -4.75 -70.29 13.28
C THR A 110 -3.55 -69.50 13.81
N GLY A 111 -3.72 -68.28 14.26
CA GLY A 111 -2.66 -67.35 14.65
C GLY A 111 -1.84 -66.79 13.48
N ALA A 112 -2.24 -67.07 12.25
CA ALA A 112 -1.53 -66.57 11.07
C ALA A 112 -1.74 -65.02 10.88
N GLU A 113 -0.66 -64.31 10.55
CA GLU A 113 -0.69 -62.88 10.27
C GLU A 113 -0.05 -62.54 8.90
N SER A 114 -0.48 -61.47 8.28
CA SER A 114 0.15 -60.94 7.09
C SER A 114 1.35 -60.04 7.43
N LYS A 115 2.13 -59.67 6.39
CA LYS A 115 3.00 -58.49 6.49
C LYS A 115 2.15 -57.25 6.58
N VAL A 116 2.64 -56.22 7.28
CA VAL A 116 2.02 -54.91 7.35
C VAL A 116 2.11 -54.21 5.97
N TYR A 117 1.04 -53.56 5.56
CA TYR A 117 1.03 -52.59 4.49
C TYR A 117 0.94 -51.18 5.09
N THR A 118 1.64 -50.24 4.50
CA THR A 118 1.67 -48.85 4.98
C THR A 118 1.44 -47.90 3.81
N GLU A 119 0.60 -46.91 4.02
CA GLU A 119 0.33 -45.81 3.09
C GLU A 119 0.27 -44.50 3.88
N VAL A 120 0.57 -43.36 3.22
CA VAL A 120 0.46 -42.03 3.84
C VAL A 120 -0.86 -41.42 3.42
N ALA A 121 -1.59 -40.86 4.38
CA ALA A 121 -2.82 -40.12 4.14
C ALA A 121 -2.78 -38.78 4.89
N THR A 122 -3.22 -37.72 4.24
CA THR A 122 -3.28 -36.39 4.82
C THR A 122 -4.72 -36.06 5.18
N THR A 123 -4.95 -35.58 6.39
CA THR A 123 -6.27 -35.06 6.82
C THR A 123 -6.57 -33.71 6.20
N LEU A 124 -7.85 -33.38 6.08
CA LEU A 124 -8.29 -32.06 5.61
C LEU A 124 -7.98 -30.99 6.65
N ASP A 125 -7.73 -29.77 6.16
CA ASP A 125 -7.65 -28.59 7.01
C ASP A 125 -9.06 -28.07 7.38
N TYR A 126 -9.16 -27.26 8.43
CA TYR A 126 -10.41 -26.60 8.83
C TYR A 126 -10.90 -25.65 7.70
N PRO A 127 -12.19 -25.65 7.34
CA PRO A 127 -12.75 -24.77 6.30
C PRO A 127 -12.79 -23.32 6.79
N THR A 128 -11.64 -22.67 6.75
CA THR A 128 -11.40 -21.35 7.34
C THR A 128 -12.14 -20.22 6.61
N GLN A 129 -12.58 -19.22 7.38
CA GLN A 129 -13.12 -17.96 6.87
C GLN A 129 -12.02 -16.90 6.62
N LEU A 130 -10.75 -17.21 6.92
CA LEU A 130 -9.63 -16.37 6.48
C LEU A 130 -9.60 -16.34 4.94
N LYS A 131 -9.53 -15.15 4.37
CA LYS A 131 -9.37 -14.99 2.91
C LYS A 131 -7.95 -15.35 2.49
N THR A 132 -7.79 -15.83 1.26
CA THR A 132 -6.46 -16.01 0.68
C THR A 132 -5.71 -14.69 0.70
N VAL A 133 -4.46 -14.72 1.15
CA VAL A 133 -3.63 -13.52 1.25
C VAL A 133 -3.24 -13.06 -0.16
N ALA A 134 -3.78 -11.93 -0.60
CA ALA A 134 -3.47 -11.36 -1.90
C ALA A 134 -2.06 -10.72 -1.90
N ALA A 135 -1.41 -10.69 -3.05
CA ALA A 135 -0.09 -10.07 -3.19
C ALA A 135 -0.07 -8.58 -2.79
N THR A 136 -1.19 -7.87 -2.95
CA THR A 136 -1.38 -6.48 -2.52
C THR A 136 -1.49 -6.30 -1.00
N ASN A 137 -1.66 -7.40 -0.27
CA ASN A 137 -1.76 -7.44 1.18
C ASN A 137 -0.47 -7.90 1.87
N VAL A 138 0.61 -8.07 1.12
CA VAL A 138 1.92 -8.50 1.65
C VAL A 138 3.00 -7.57 1.13
N ILE A 139 3.83 -7.10 2.05
CA ILE A 139 5.06 -6.37 1.74
C ILE A 139 6.26 -7.05 2.43
N ASP A 140 7.39 -6.39 2.46
CA ASP A 140 8.63 -6.96 3.02
C ASP A 140 8.54 -7.27 4.53
N THR A 141 7.88 -6.43 5.31
CA THR A 141 7.82 -6.55 6.79
C THR A 141 6.41 -6.58 7.36
N GLN A 142 5.38 -6.61 6.50
CA GLN A 142 3.98 -6.55 6.94
C GLN A 142 3.09 -7.46 6.11
N VAL A 143 2.00 -7.94 6.73
CA VAL A 143 0.90 -8.63 6.06
C VAL A 143 -0.43 -8.16 6.60
N ARG A 144 -1.38 -7.89 5.70
CA ARG A 144 -2.79 -7.66 6.04
C ARG A 144 -3.54 -8.98 5.92
N ILE A 145 -4.03 -9.48 7.05
CA ILE A 145 -4.89 -10.65 7.13
C ILE A 145 -6.33 -10.19 7.10
N VAL A 146 -7.12 -10.77 6.20
CA VAL A 146 -8.52 -10.43 5.99
C VAL A 146 -9.38 -11.66 6.20
N TRP A 147 -10.55 -11.49 6.84
CA TRP A 147 -11.54 -12.56 7.05
C TRP A 147 -12.95 -12.10 6.71
N ASN A 148 -13.89 -13.03 6.72
CA ASN A 148 -15.26 -12.74 6.33
C ASN A 148 -16.05 -12.09 7.49
N THR A 149 -16.67 -10.94 7.22
CA THR A 149 -17.46 -10.14 8.20
C THR A 149 -18.95 -10.13 7.90
N THR A 150 -19.46 -11.04 7.02
CA THR A 150 -20.88 -11.06 6.70
C THR A 150 -21.73 -11.10 7.97
N SER A 151 -22.66 -10.15 8.08
CA SER A 151 -23.61 -10.05 9.17
C SER A 151 -24.56 -11.27 9.18
N GLY A 152 -24.77 -11.88 10.36
CA GLY A 152 -25.61 -13.05 10.56
C GLY A 152 -24.91 -14.12 11.38
N GLU A 153 -25.44 -15.32 11.40
CA GLU A 153 -24.84 -16.47 12.12
C GLU A 153 -23.46 -16.87 11.57
N ASP A 154 -23.14 -16.47 10.33
CA ASP A 154 -21.85 -16.72 9.67
C ASP A 154 -20.78 -15.66 9.93
N ALA A 155 -21.05 -14.62 10.73
CA ALA A 155 -20.07 -13.62 11.09
C ALA A 155 -19.03 -14.21 12.04
N VAL A 156 -17.80 -14.35 11.57
CA VAL A 156 -16.74 -14.95 12.37
C VAL A 156 -16.06 -13.89 13.21
N LYS A 157 -16.09 -14.07 14.53
CA LYS A 157 -15.38 -13.24 15.51
C LYS A 157 -14.22 -14.08 16.07
N TYR A 158 -13.10 -14.07 15.39
CA TYR A 158 -11.91 -14.70 15.93
C TYR A 158 -11.49 -14.00 17.22
N ASP A 159 -11.14 -14.79 18.24
CA ASP A 159 -10.59 -14.27 19.49
C ASP A 159 -9.06 -14.22 19.50
N LYS A 160 -8.42 -14.95 18.59
CA LYS A 160 -6.95 -14.94 18.46
C LYS A 160 -6.49 -15.25 17.04
N LEU A 161 -5.47 -14.53 16.60
CA LEU A 161 -4.69 -14.79 15.40
C LEU A 161 -3.23 -15.05 15.79
N VAL A 162 -2.59 -16.04 15.16
CA VAL A 162 -1.20 -16.42 15.44
C VAL A 162 -0.43 -16.51 14.14
N VAL A 163 0.66 -15.75 14.02
CA VAL A 163 1.60 -15.84 12.89
C VAL A 163 2.78 -16.71 13.31
N LYS A 164 3.08 -17.70 12.49
CA LYS A 164 4.18 -18.65 12.70
C LYS A 164 5.08 -18.72 11.47
N LEU A 165 6.33 -19.09 11.65
CA LEU A 165 7.17 -19.55 10.55
C LEU A 165 6.55 -20.81 9.93
N ALA A 166 6.54 -20.88 8.59
CA ALA A 166 5.85 -21.97 7.89
C ALA A 166 6.58 -23.33 8.06
N ASP A 167 7.90 -23.32 8.21
CA ASP A 167 8.77 -24.49 8.27
C ASP A 167 8.99 -25.01 9.70
N THR A 168 9.22 -24.14 10.68
CA THR A 168 9.56 -24.51 12.06
C THR A 168 8.38 -24.47 13.02
N GLU A 169 7.26 -23.87 12.61
CA GLU A 169 6.08 -23.63 13.44
C GLU A 169 6.32 -22.69 14.64
N GLU A 170 7.47 -22.02 14.67
CA GLU A 170 7.81 -21.03 15.69
C GLU A 170 6.84 -19.86 15.63
N ILE A 171 6.31 -19.47 16.80
CA ILE A 171 5.39 -18.33 16.94
C ILE A 171 6.19 -17.04 16.82
N VAL A 172 5.83 -16.22 15.82
CA VAL A 172 6.41 -14.92 15.57
C VAL A 172 5.56 -13.79 16.19
N SER A 173 4.24 -13.94 16.12
CA SER A 173 3.31 -12.96 16.66
C SER A 173 2.00 -13.59 17.06
N GLU A 174 1.46 -13.15 18.19
CA GLU A 174 0.10 -13.47 18.63
C GLU A 174 -0.69 -12.18 18.78
N TYR A 175 -1.96 -12.20 18.41
CA TYR A 175 -2.81 -11.03 18.42
C TYR A 175 -4.27 -11.38 18.77
N GLU A 176 -4.88 -10.61 19.65
CA GLU A 176 -6.29 -10.67 19.98
C GLU A 176 -7.01 -9.52 19.24
N PRO A 177 -7.87 -9.81 18.23
CA PRO A 177 -8.54 -8.78 17.45
C PRO A 177 -9.40 -7.85 18.32
N THR A 178 -9.25 -6.55 18.10
CA THR A 178 -10.09 -5.53 18.73
C THR A 178 -11.50 -5.49 18.12
N GLU A 179 -12.44 -4.80 18.76
CA GLU A 179 -13.77 -4.59 18.18
C GLU A 179 -13.72 -3.87 16.83
N GLU A 180 -12.74 -2.98 16.61
CA GLU A 180 -12.51 -2.29 15.34
C GLU A 180 -12.03 -3.27 14.26
N ASP A 181 -11.05 -4.13 14.57
CA ASP A 181 -10.58 -5.18 13.66
C ASP A 181 -11.71 -6.16 13.30
N LEU A 182 -12.52 -6.56 14.28
CA LEU A 182 -13.64 -7.47 14.06
C LEU A 182 -14.72 -6.84 13.18
N ALA A 183 -14.95 -5.53 13.31
CA ALA A 183 -15.87 -4.78 12.46
C ALA A 183 -15.31 -4.60 11.04
N ALA A 184 -14.01 -4.32 10.90
CA ALA A 184 -13.32 -4.17 9.63
C ALA A 184 -13.09 -5.53 8.92
N GLY A 185 -12.94 -6.61 9.68
CA GLY A 185 -12.60 -7.95 9.18
C GLY A 185 -11.16 -8.05 8.71
N GLU A 186 -10.26 -7.27 9.29
CA GLU A 186 -8.85 -7.28 8.92
C GLU A 186 -7.92 -6.85 10.06
N HIS A 187 -6.66 -7.31 9.99
CA HIS A 187 -5.58 -6.84 10.85
C HIS A 187 -4.25 -6.84 10.10
N ILE A 188 -3.35 -5.88 10.42
CA ILE A 188 -2.01 -5.78 9.82
C ILE A 188 -0.97 -6.22 10.85
N PHE A 189 -0.35 -7.38 10.60
CA PHE A 189 0.85 -7.79 11.31
C PHE A 189 2.07 -7.05 10.77
N LYS A 190 2.95 -6.62 11.67
CA LYS A 190 4.17 -5.84 11.39
C LYS A 190 5.42 -6.57 11.91
N ASN A 191 6.60 -6.04 11.58
CA ASN A 191 7.90 -6.54 12.04
C ASN A 191 8.19 -8.00 11.64
N LEU A 192 7.72 -8.40 10.47
CA LEU A 192 8.05 -9.69 9.87
C LEU A 192 9.41 -9.60 9.15
N GLU A 193 10.10 -10.74 9.04
CA GLU A 193 11.33 -10.81 8.25
C GLU A 193 11.02 -10.86 6.75
N PRO A 194 11.78 -10.13 5.90
CA PRO A 194 11.60 -10.18 4.45
C PRO A 194 11.90 -11.56 3.85
N THR A 195 11.32 -11.83 2.68
CA THR A 195 11.50 -13.06 1.88
C THR A 195 11.20 -14.37 2.62
N THR A 196 10.47 -14.29 3.73
CA THR A 196 10.21 -15.40 4.65
C THR A 196 8.79 -15.95 4.46
N GLU A 197 8.64 -17.27 4.55
CA GLU A 197 7.34 -17.94 4.47
C GLU A 197 6.73 -18.10 5.86
N TYR A 198 5.47 -17.65 5.95
CA TYR A 198 4.69 -17.65 7.18
C TYR A 198 3.35 -18.34 6.97
N ARG A 199 2.76 -18.75 8.08
CA ARG A 199 1.34 -19.09 8.16
C ARG A 199 0.66 -18.26 9.24
N VAL A 200 -0.55 -17.81 8.99
CA VAL A 200 -1.44 -17.26 10.01
C VAL A 200 -2.49 -18.30 10.36
N GLU A 201 -2.67 -18.55 11.64
CA GLU A 201 -3.70 -19.42 12.20
C GLU A 201 -4.74 -18.60 12.94
N ALA A 202 -6.02 -18.95 12.79
CA ALA A 202 -7.13 -18.32 13.48
C ALA A 202 -7.72 -19.24 14.54
N TYR A 203 -8.16 -18.67 15.64
CA TYR A 203 -8.76 -19.37 16.77
C TYR A 203 -10.08 -18.70 17.24
N LEU A 204 -10.97 -19.51 17.79
CA LEU A 204 -12.22 -19.08 18.42
C LEU A 204 -12.54 -20.01 19.59
N GLY A 205 -12.67 -19.46 20.80
CA GLY A 205 -12.87 -20.27 22.02
C GLY A 205 -11.70 -21.21 22.29
N GLY A 206 -10.48 -20.83 21.92
CA GLY A 206 -9.27 -21.65 22.00
C GLY A 206 -9.20 -22.78 20.98
N GLN A 207 -10.20 -22.93 20.12
CA GLN A 207 -10.21 -23.95 19.06
C GLN A 207 -9.65 -23.42 17.75
N TYR A 208 -8.84 -24.22 17.07
CA TYR A 208 -8.30 -23.92 15.74
C TYR A 208 -9.43 -23.75 14.70
N LYS A 209 -9.32 -22.71 13.88
CA LYS A 209 -10.30 -22.31 12.84
C LYS A 209 -9.63 -22.11 11.47
N GLY A 210 -8.55 -22.85 11.23
CA GLY A 210 -7.86 -22.89 9.95
C GLY A 210 -6.73 -21.86 9.80
N LYS A 211 -6.05 -21.92 8.66
CA LYS A 211 -4.84 -21.15 8.38
C LYS A 211 -4.80 -20.60 6.95
N ARG A 212 -3.88 -19.67 6.73
CA ARG A 212 -3.43 -19.24 5.40
C ARG A 212 -1.91 -19.09 5.38
N LEU A 213 -1.31 -19.50 4.28
CA LEU A 213 0.11 -19.32 3.99
C LEU A 213 0.33 -18.01 3.25
N PHE A 214 1.47 -17.37 3.50
CA PHE A 214 1.94 -16.21 2.74
C PHE A 214 3.46 -16.14 2.79
N LYS A 215 4.04 -15.35 1.86
CA LYS A 215 5.47 -15.07 1.84
C LYS A 215 5.67 -13.58 1.76
N THR A 216 6.49 -13.02 2.64
CA THR A 216 6.88 -11.61 2.59
C THR A 216 7.72 -11.29 1.35
N ALA A 217 7.62 -10.06 0.87
CA ALA A 217 8.39 -9.58 -0.28
C ALA A 217 9.88 -9.43 0.05
N ALA A 218 10.69 -9.17 -0.98
CA ALA A 218 12.08 -8.76 -0.79
C ALA A 218 12.13 -7.37 -0.12
N PRO A 219 13.20 -7.05 0.63
CA PRO A 219 13.35 -5.75 1.28
C PRO A 219 13.26 -4.61 0.27
N GLU A 220 12.59 -3.51 0.67
CA GLU A 220 12.62 -2.28 -0.11
C GLU A 220 14.04 -1.71 -0.13
N SER A 221 14.47 -1.22 -1.29
CA SER A 221 15.77 -0.56 -1.44
C SER A 221 15.57 0.93 -1.66
N TYR A 222 16.37 1.73 -0.98
CA TYR A 222 16.40 3.18 -1.11
C TYR A 222 17.70 3.66 -1.76
N THR A 223 17.64 4.82 -2.39
CA THR A 223 18.82 5.43 -3.02
C THR A 223 19.64 6.26 -2.01
N GLY A 224 20.96 6.31 -2.17
CA GLY A 224 21.84 7.08 -1.30
C GLY A 224 22.08 6.45 0.07
N ASN A 225 22.47 7.27 1.03
CA ASN A 225 22.66 6.85 2.42
C ASN A 225 21.31 6.87 3.14
N VAL A 226 20.95 5.77 3.79
CA VAL A 226 19.63 5.61 4.40
C VAL A 226 19.70 5.92 5.90
N VAL A 227 18.82 6.80 6.34
CA VAL A 227 18.52 7.08 7.74
C VAL A 227 17.10 6.57 8.00
N ASP A 228 17.01 5.42 8.64
CA ASP A 228 15.74 4.76 8.89
C ASP A 228 15.16 5.18 10.23
N LEU A 229 14.02 5.89 10.22
CA LEU A 229 13.29 6.35 11.40
C LEU A 229 12.01 5.52 11.64
N ARG A 230 11.84 4.42 10.92
CA ARG A 230 10.69 3.52 11.16
C ARG A 230 10.78 2.93 12.57
N GLY A 231 9.62 2.77 13.20
CA GLY A 231 9.51 2.32 14.59
C GLY A 231 9.84 3.38 15.64
N MET A 232 10.29 4.57 15.27
CA MET A 232 10.53 5.67 16.21
C MET A 232 9.21 6.39 16.55
N ASP A 233 9.08 6.83 17.80
CA ASP A 233 7.99 7.71 18.22
C ASP A 233 8.16 9.15 17.69
N ASP A 234 7.07 9.95 17.80
CA ASP A 234 7.06 11.33 17.33
C ASP A 234 8.11 12.22 18.02
N ASP A 235 8.32 12.06 19.34
CA ASP A 235 9.27 12.89 20.09
C ASP A 235 10.70 12.61 19.68
N THR A 236 11.03 11.36 19.43
CA THR A 236 12.36 10.93 18.94
C THR A 236 12.57 11.41 17.51
N ALA A 237 11.62 11.20 16.61
CA ALA A 237 11.68 11.67 15.23
C ALA A 237 11.76 13.20 15.16
N TYR A 238 11.00 13.93 15.99
CA TYR A 238 11.03 15.38 16.06
C TYR A 238 12.43 15.93 16.42
N LYS A 239 13.11 15.32 17.39
CA LYS A 239 14.49 15.68 17.74
C LYS A 239 15.46 15.37 16.61
N PHE A 240 15.25 14.24 15.93
CA PHE A 240 16.06 13.82 14.78
C PHE A 240 15.92 14.76 13.59
N LEU A 241 14.78 15.41 13.44
CA LEU A 241 14.48 16.39 12.39
C LEU A 241 14.87 17.82 12.79
N SER A 242 15.49 18.05 13.97
CA SER A 242 16.01 19.38 14.31
C SER A 242 17.14 19.79 13.36
N THR A 243 17.34 21.10 13.20
CA THR A 243 18.43 21.63 12.35
C THR A 243 19.77 21.01 12.74
N GLU A 244 20.09 20.94 14.03
CA GLU A 244 21.37 20.42 14.52
C GLU A 244 21.57 18.93 14.20
N SER A 245 20.50 18.14 14.29
CA SER A 245 20.57 16.70 13.96
C SER A 245 20.73 16.48 12.45
N VAL A 246 19.97 17.23 11.63
CA VAL A 246 20.08 17.17 10.17
C VAL A 246 21.46 17.64 9.70
N ASP A 247 22.02 18.70 10.30
CA ASP A 247 23.41 19.15 10.05
C ASP A 247 24.41 18.03 10.34
N SER A 248 24.23 17.31 11.47
CA SER A 248 25.08 16.19 11.84
C SER A 248 24.99 15.03 10.85
N ILE A 249 23.78 14.72 10.36
CA ILE A 249 23.56 13.68 9.33
C ILE A 249 24.25 14.08 8.02
N ILE A 250 24.10 15.33 7.58
CA ILE A 250 24.76 15.83 6.36
C ILE A 250 26.28 15.78 6.51
N ALA A 251 26.80 16.10 7.69
CA ALA A 251 28.24 16.04 7.97
C ALA A 251 28.79 14.60 7.95
N LEU A 252 27.98 13.59 8.25
CA LEU A 252 28.37 12.17 8.10
C LEU A 252 28.48 11.74 6.64
N TYR A 253 27.69 12.35 5.75
CA TYR A 253 27.61 12.01 4.33
C TYR A 253 27.78 13.25 3.46
N PRO A 254 28.94 13.92 3.50
CA PRO A 254 29.14 15.18 2.80
C PRO A 254 28.95 15.00 1.29
N ASP A 255 28.16 15.91 0.72
CA ASP A 255 27.86 15.96 -0.71
C ASP A 255 27.22 14.69 -1.33
N GLN A 256 26.65 13.82 -0.49
CA GLN A 256 25.98 12.60 -0.93
C GLN A 256 24.46 12.75 -0.75
N ASN A 257 23.73 11.94 -1.51
CA ASN A 257 22.29 11.84 -1.33
C ASN A 257 21.96 11.06 -0.04
N ILE A 258 20.96 11.55 0.69
CA ILE A 258 20.50 10.97 1.95
C ILE A 258 19.00 10.71 1.85
N THR A 259 18.56 9.50 2.18
CA THR A 259 17.15 9.12 2.25
C THR A 259 16.76 8.94 3.71
N ILE A 260 15.76 9.70 4.17
CA ILE A 260 15.17 9.60 5.50
C ILE A 260 13.83 8.89 5.36
N VAL A 261 13.72 7.71 5.97
CA VAL A 261 12.56 6.82 5.83
C VAL A 261 11.72 6.85 7.10
N PHE A 262 10.41 7.04 6.94
CA PHE A 262 9.45 7.15 8.05
C PHE A 262 8.46 5.97 8.05
N GLU A 263 7.91 5.65 9.23
CA GLU A 263 6.88 4.62 9.39
C GLU A 263 5.56 5.07 8.77
N GLY A 264 4.99 4.24 7.91
CA GLY A 264 3.69 4.48 7.32
C GLY A 264 2.53 4.42 8.31
N GLY A 265 1.50 5.24 8.08
CA GLY A 265 0.34 5.39 8.97
C GLY A 265 0.62 6.14 10.27
N GLN A 266 1.88 6.46 10.55
CA GLN A 266 2.31 7.21 11.74
C GLN A 266 2.19 8.71 11.50
N THR A 267 1.92 9.47 12.59
CA THR A 267 1.91 10.94 12.55
C THR A 267 3.13 11.48 13.30
N TYR A 268 3.91 12.34 12.62
CA TYR A 268 5.06 13.02 13.18
C TYR A 268 4.88 14.53 13.10
N ARG A 269 5.56 15.28 14.00
CA ARG A 269 5.68 16.74 13.89
C ARG A 269 6.89 17.10 13.04
N LEU A 270 6.72 18.05 12.11
CA LEU A 270 7.84 18.59 11.34
C LEU A 270 8.27 19.93 11.95
N PRO A 271 9.46 20.03 12.59
CA PRO A 271 10.02 21.29 13.07
C PRO A 271 10.51 22.18 11.93
N THR A 272 11.08 23.32 12.24
CA THR A 272 11.91 24.06 11.27
C THR A 272 13.22 23.34 11.04
N VAL A 273 13.52 23.06 9.77
CA VAL A 273 14.75 22.43 9.32
C VAL A 273 15.46 23.40 8.38
N ALA A 274 16.52 24.06 8.88
CA ALA A 274 17.35 24.95 8.09
C ALA A 274 18.61 24.20 7.61
N LEU A 275 18.68 23.90 6.32
CA LEU A 275 19.70 23.03 5.74
C LEU A 275 21.03 23.76 5.57
N PRO A 276 22.18 23.17 5.96
CA PRO A 276 23.53 23.67 5.66
C PRO A 276 23.89 23.40 4.20
N SER A 277 25.06 23.82 3.78
CA SER A 277 25.56 23.56 2.42
C SER A 277 25.82 22.07 2.19
N THR A 278 25.29 21.56 1.09
CA THR A 278 25.55 20.22 0.55
C THR A 278 25.17 20.17 -0.93
N THR A 279 25.93 19.50 -1.76
CA THR A 279 25.55 19.24 -3.16
C THR A 279 24.62 18.05 -3.29
N GLY A 280 24.51 17.22 -2.26
CA GLY A 280 23.58 16.10 -2.18
C GLY A 280 22.12 16.52 -2.08
N LYS A 281 21.22 15.59 -2.34
CA LYS A 281 19.77 15.74 -2.16
C LYS A 281 19.32 15.00 -0.90
N LEU A 282 18.37 15.58 -0.19
CA LEU A 282 17.69 14.94 0.94
C LEU A 282 16.31 14.48 0.48
N LEU A 283 16.08 13.18 0.47
CA LEU A 283 14.77 12.55 0.26
C LEU A 283 14.13 12.21 1.61
N PHE A 284 12.91 12.70 1.81
CA PHE A 284 12.02 12.32 2.91
C PHE A 284 10.92 11.45 2.32
N THR A 285 10.80 10.20 2.79
CA THR A 285 9.84 9.26 2.20
C THR A 285 9.16 8.39 3.24
N THR A 286 7.94 7.97 2.97
CA THR A 286 7.30 6.87 3.68
C THR A 286 7.92 5.56 3.20
N GLY A 287 8.36 4.71 4.13
CA GLY A 287 8.76 3.34 3.86
C GLY A 287 7.58 2.49 3.38
N LEU A 288 7.87 1.31 2.81
CA LEU A 288 6.84 0.36 2.40
C LEU A 288 5.90 0.07 3.58
N THR A 289 4.60 0.14 3.35
CA THR A 289 3.58 0.03 4.39
C THR A 289 2.23 -0.37 3.83
N LEU A 290 1.45 -1.11 4.62
CA LEU A 290 0.03 -1.38 4.36
C LEU A 290 -0.90 -0.42 5.12
N ALA A 291 -0.35 0.45 5.97
CA ALA A 291 -1.09 1.37 6.85
C ALA A 291 -1.32 2.77 6.24
N GLY A 292 -0.92 2.98 4.98
CA GLY A 292 -0.98 4.29 4.33
C GLY A 292 0.25 5.17 4.58
N ASN A 293 0.27 6.36 4.00
CA ASN A 293 1.42 7.25 4.06
C ASN A 293 1.68 7.80 5.47
N THR A 294 2.94 8.12 5.73
CA THR A 294 3.35 8.92 6.90
C THR A 294 2.64 10.29 6.87
N LYS A 295 2.22 10.77 8.03
CA LYS A 295 1.60 12.09 8.19
C LYS A 295 2.53 13.04 8.93
N PHE A 296 2.70 14.25 8.41
CA PHE A 296 3.39 15.32 9.10
C PHE A 296 2.44 16.42 9.53
N ALA A 297 2.35 16.66 10.86
CA ALA A 297 1.82 17.88 11.44
C ALA A 297 2.91 18.95 11.39
N VAL A 298 2.82 19.88 10.43
CA VAL A 298 3.86 20.87 10.18
C VAL A 298 3.81 21.96 11.24
N THR A 299 4.75 21.96 12.16
CA THR A 299 4.90 22.98 13.21
C THR A 299 5.93 24.06 12.83
N GLY A 300 6.88 23.72 11.95
CA GLY A 300 7.90 24.59 11.38
C GLY A 300 7.82 24.66 9.85
N ASN A 301 8.95 24.63 9.20
CA ASN A 301 9.10 24.64 7.73
C ASN A 301 10.50 24.16 7.31
N PHE A 302 10.66 23.81 6.04
CA PHE A 302 11.98 23.71 5.43
C PHE A 302 12.52 25.10 5.09
N ASP A 303 13.79 25.34 5.42
CA ASP A 303 14.57 26.53 5.12
C ASP A 303 15.97 26.14 4.65
N VAL A 304 16.74 27.08 4.15
CA VAL A 304 18.15 26.93 3.82
C VAL A 304 18.92 27.97 4.61
N ALA A 305 19.98 27.58 5.28
CA ALA A 305 20.80 28.47 6.09
C ALA A 305 21.37 29.64 5.25
N ALA A 306 21.62 30.79 5.88
CA ALA A 306 22.13 31.95 5.17
C ALA A 306 23.50 31.64 4.52
N GLY A 307 23.62 31.97 3.24
CA GLY A 307 24.83 31.69 2.44
C GLY A 307 25.01 30.23 2.03
N ALA A 308 24.11 29.33 2.45
CA ALA A 308 24.23 27.92 2.12
C ALA A 308 23.70 27.60 0.71
N SER A 309 24.28 26.58 0.10
CA SER A 309 23.88 26.01 -1.19
C SER A 309 23.52 24.54 -1.01
N VAL A 310 22.29 24.17 -1.35
CA VAL A 310 21.75 22.81 -1.19
C VAL A 310 21.37 22.24 -2.56
N GLY A 311 21.78 21.01 -2.85
CA GLY A 311 21.49 20.34 -4.12
C GLY A 311 20.00 20.10 -4.33
N GLY A 312 19.27 19.67 -3.29
CA GLY A 312 17.81 19.53 -3.37
C GLY A 312 17.16 18.93 -2.15
N ILE A 313 15.84 19.10 -2.09
CA ILE A 313 14.92 18.43 -1.17
C ILE A 313 13.88 17.69 -2.01
N GLU A 314 13.68 16.42 -1.70
CA GLU A 314 12.65 15.59 -2.31
C GLU A 314 11.70 15.07 -1.21
N LEU A 315 10.39 15.18 -1.46
CA LEU A 315 9.34 14.72 -0.56
C LEU A 315 8.48 13.71 -1.32
N GLN A 316 8.41 12.49 -0.81
CA GLN A 316 7.73 11.40 -1.50
C GLN A 316 6.78 10.63 -0.58
N LYS A 317 5.56 10.34 -1.04
CA LYS A 317 4.58 9.49 -0.34
C LYS A 317 4.30 9.98 1.09
N ILE A 318 4.12 11.28 1.28
CA ILE A 318 3.89 11.90 2.59
C ILE A 318 2.59 12.73 2.56
N GLU A 319 1.87 12.70 3.67
CA GLU A 319 0.72 13.57 3.93
C GLU A 319 1.15 14.74 4.84
N PHE A 320 1.12 15.97 4.35
CA PHE A 320 1.42 17.17 5.13
C PHE A 320 0.13 17.90 5.53
N THR A 321 -0.01 18.16 6.81
CA THR A 321 -1.11 18.98 7.36
C THR A 321 -0.56 20.06 8.28
N ASP A 322 -1.39 20.95 8.75
CA ASP A 322 -0.98 21.94 9.76
C ASP A 322 -1.07 21.32 11.17
N ASP A 323 -0.51 22.02 12.14
CA ASP A 323 -0.64 21.68 13.56
C ASP A 323 -2.12 21.54 13.94
N PRO A 324 -2.55 20.40 14.49
CA PRO A 324 -3.95 20.16 14.87
C PRO A 324 -4.51 21.19 15.87
N SER A 325 -3.64 21.82 16.67
CA SER A 325 -4.04 22.85 17.63
C SER A 325 -4.46 24.18 16.99
N LYS A 326 -4.13 24.39 15.70
CA LYS A 326 -4.45 25.63 14.97
C LYS A 326 -5.83 25.55 14.33
N LEU A 327 -6.60 26.66 14.46
CA LEU A 327 -7.89 26.78 13.82
C LEU A 327 -7.76 26.96 12.30
N LYS A 328 -8.40 26.07 11.56
CA LYS A 328 -8.40 26.02 10.08
C LYS A 328 -9.48 26.90 9.43
N THR A 329 -10.17 27.71 10.23
CA THR A 329 -11.29 28.58 9.78
C THR A 329 -10.84 29.91 9.21
N SER A 330 -9.55 30.27 9.32
CA SER A 330 -9.03 31.51 8.78
C SER A 330 -8.93 31.47 7.25
N SER A 331 -8.92 32.65 6.62
CA SER A 331 -8.67 32.78 5.17
C SER A 331 -7.27 32.33 4.72
N ASN A 332 -6.42 31.95 5.65
CA ASN A 332 -5.09 31.41 5.41
C ASN A 332 -5.03 29.89 5.60
N PHE A 333 -6.13 29.25 5.95
CA PHE A 333 -6.29 27.81 6.21
C PHE A 333 -5.38 27.23 7.28
N GLY A 334 -4.13 27.61 7.36
CA GLY A 334 -3.15 27.20 8.34
C GLY A 334 -2.24 28.35 8.74
N GLY A 335 -1.31 28.08 9.68
CA GLY A 335 -0.35 29.06 10.18
C GLY A 335 1.02 28.98 9.54
N THR A 336 1.33 27.88 8.84
CA THR A 336 2.68 27.54 8.38
C THR A 336 2.80 27.50 6.86
N TYR A 337 4.05 27.53 6.41
CA TYR A 337 4.46 27.16 5.05
C TYR A 337 5.10 25.78 5.10
N LEU A 338 5.15 25.06 3.98
CA LEU A 338 6.02 23.88 3.90
C LEU A 338 7.47 24.30 3.63
N PHE A 339 7.66 25.24 2.71
CA PHE A 339 8.96 25.88 2.45
C PHE A 339 8.86 27.39 2.71
N ASN A 340 9.78 27.95 3.54
CA ASN A 340 9.83 29.38 3.82
C ASN A 340 11.29 29.83 3.94
N LEU A 341 11.91 30.12 2.77
CA LEU A 341 13.31 30.45 2.68
C LEU A 341 13.58 31.84 3.26
N GLY A 342 14.19 31.87 4.44
CA GLY A 342 14.59 33.07 5.19
C GLY A 342 16.09 33.30 5.23
N GLY A 343 16.91 32.34 4.80
CA GLY A 343 18.36 32.48 4.74
C GLY A 343 18.79 33.37 3.58
N LYS A 344 19.42 34.52 3.88
CA LYS A 344 19.94 35.43 2.85
C LYS A 344 21.05 34.78 2.04
N ASN A 345 21.07 35.05 0.73
CA ASN A 345 22.05 34.54 -0.23
C ASN A 345 22.13 33.02 -0.26
N SER A 346 21.02 32.36 0.06
CA SER A 346 20.92 30.91 -0.01
C SER A 346 20.48 30.44 -1.41
N TYR A 347 20.84 29.22 -1.75
CA TYR A 347 20.50 28.55 -3.01
C TYR A 347 19.97 27.16 -2.76
N LEU A 348 18.85 26.82 -3.36
CA LEU A 348 18.25 25.49 -3.36
C LEU A 348 18.06 25.04 -4.81
N GLY A 349 18.81 24.01 -5.21
CA GLY A 349 18.85 23.54 -6.59
C GLY A 349 17.51 22.92 -7.01
N GLU A 350 16.89 22.13 -6.13
CA GLU A 350 15.62 21.49 -6.45
C GLU A 350 14.73 21.34 -5.22
N VAL A 351 13.46 21.62 -5.39
CA VAL A 351 12.36 21.12 -4.55
C VAL A 351 11.53 20.19 -5.42
N ASN A 352 11.47 18.92 -5.07
CA ASN A 352 10.68 17.91 -5.77
C ASN A 352 9.67 17.29 -4.80
N ILE A 353 8.39 17.48 -5.05
CA ILE A 353 7.29 16.97 -4.23
C ILE A 353 6.47 16.04 -5.11
N HIS A 354 6.45 14.75 -4.80
CA HIS A 354 5.68 13.80 -5.60
C HIS A 354 4.98 12.74 -4.75
N ASP A 355 3.85 12.26 -5.24
CA ASP A 355 2.99 11.28 -4.56
C ASP A 355 2.53 11.73 -3.16
N CYS A 356 2.43 13.04 -2.93
CA CYS A 356 2.12 13.66 -1.65
C CYS A 356 0.70 14.21 -1.58
N SER A 357 0.17 14.28 -0.35
CA SER A 357 -1.03 15.06 -0.03
C SER A 357 -0.66 16.24 0.88
N ILE A 358 -1.09 17.46 0.55
CA ILE A 358 -0.74 18.66 1.30
C ILE A 358 -1.99 19.47 1.60
N LYS A 359 -2.27 19.70 2.88
CA LYS A 359 -3.48 20.40 3.32
C LYS A 359 -3.20 21.48 4.37
N TYR A 360 -4.06 22.51 4.37
CA TYR A 360 -4.11 23.53 5.41
C TYR A 360 -2.80 24.29 5.60
N LYS A 361 -2.24 24.84 4.53
CA LYS A 361 -1.05 25.69 4.57
C LYS A 361 -1.41 27.16 4.37
N ARG A 362 -0.69 28.06 5.05
CA ARG A 362 -0.76 29.51 4.78
C ARG A 362 -0.30 29.84 3.37
N GLY A 363 0.68 29.13 2.87
CA GLY A 363 1.22 29.09 1.54
C GLY A 363 2.11 27.84 1.44
N LEU A 364 2.39 27.34 0.24
CA LEU A 364 3.24 26.17 0.12
C LEU A 364 4.71 26.54 0.15
N CYS A 365 5.15 27.43 -0.76
CA CYS A 365 6.53 27.87 -0.86
C CYS A 365 6.61 29.41 -0.90
N ARG A 366 7.36 29.98 0.04
CA ARG A 366 7.70 31.40 0.07
C ARG A 366 9.20 31.58 0.10
N VAL A 367 9.73 32.41 -0.79
CA VAL A 367 11.10 32.91 -0.71
C VAL A 367 11.04 34.34 -0.17
N LYS A 368 11.39 34.49 1.12
CA LYS A 368 11.20 35.71 1.90
C LYS A 368 12.36 36.69 1.76
N GLU A 369 13.57 36.17 1.59
CA GLU A 369 14.81 36.96 1.52
C GLU A 369 15.45 36.85 0.13
N ALA A 370 16.63 37.46 -0.07
CA ALA A 370 17.45 37.27 -1.26
C ALA A 370 17.96 35.81 -1.32
N ALA A 371 17.19 34.95 -1.92
CA ALA A 371 17.46 33.52 -2.05
C ALA A 371 16.91 33.00 -3.37
N VAL A 372 17.42 31.87 -3.84
CA VAL A 372 17.08 31.28 -5.13
C VAL A 372 16.61 29.83 -4.94
N ILE A 373 15.46 29.49 -5.53
CA ILE A 373 15.08 28.12 -5.86
C ILE A 373 15.22 27.95 -7.37
N GLU A 374 16.07 27.03 -7.82
CA GLU A 374 16.27 26.79 -9.25
C GLU A 374 15.09 26.08 -9.89
N ASN A 375 14.66 24.94 -9.28
CA ASN A 375 13.53 24.15 -9.75
C ASN A 375 12.57 23.86 -8.61
N PHE A 376 11.29 24.15 -8.81
CA PHE A 376 10.20 23.81 -7.90
C PHE A 376 9.21 22.93 -8.64
N ILE A 377 9.15 21.65 -8.26
CA ILE A 377 8.43 20.59 -8.96
C ILE A 377 7.37 19.99 -8.03
N ILE A 378 6.15 19.86 -8.54
CA ILE A 378 5.04 19.12 -7.93
C ILE A 378 4.55 18.12 -8.97
N ASP A 379 4.54 16.85 -8.62
CA ASP A 379 4.05 15.79 -9.50
C ASP A 379 3.18 14.78 -8.74
N ASN A 380 2.09 14.34 -9.35
CA ASN A 380 1.18 13.34 -8.78
C ASN A 380 0.72 13.63 -7.34
N CYS A 381 0.41 14.91 -7.04
CA CYS A 381 0.03 15.38 -5.71
C CYS A 381 -1.44 15.77 -5.59
N ILE A 382 -1.96 15.75 -4.35
CA ILE A 382 -3.23 16.38 -3.98
C ILE A 382 -2.95 17.55 -3.05
N LEU A 383 -3.29 18.77 -3.48
CA LEU A 383 -3.15 19.99 -2.69
C LEU A 383 -4.53 20.56 -2.38
N ASP A 384 -4.80 20.79 -1.10
CA ASP A 384 -6.08 21.33 -0.68
C ASP A 384 -5.90 22.41 0.40
N SER A 385 -6.68 23.49 0.32
CA SER A 385 -6.70 24.54 1.33
C SER A 385 -5.35 25.24 1.52
N ILE A 386 -4.85 25.88 0.46
CA ILE A 386 -3.65 26.72 0.47
C ILE A 386 -4.04 28.20 0.51
N GLY A 387 -3.54 28.91 1.50
CA GLY A 387 -4.00 30.26 1.88
C GLY A 387 -3.43 31.42 1.07
N GLY A 388 -3.39 32.59 1.73
CA GLY A 388 -3.17 33.89 1.09
C GLY A 388 -1.78 34.16 0.51
N TYR A 389 -0.83 33.22 0.63
CA TYR A 389 0.49 33.33 0.00
C TYR A 389 0.66 32.41 -1.22
N GLY A 390 -0.39 31.65 -1.57
CA GLY A 390 -0.40 30.84 -2.78
C GLY A 390 0.55 29.63 -2.75
N LEU A 391 0.76 29.08 -3.95
CA LEU A 391 1.58 27.89 -4.10
C LEU A 391 3.07 28.26 -4.11
N THR A 392 3.50 29.15 -5.00
CA THR A 392 4.88 29.66 -5.05
C THR A 392 4.88 31.18 -5.02
N ASN A 393 5.69 31.79 -4.15
CA ASN A 393 5.76 33.22 -3.98
C ASN A 393 7.20 33.71 -3.71
N ALA A 394 7.82 34.33 -4.71
CA ALA A 394 9.06 35.09 -4.53
C ALA A 394 8.72 36.46 -3.95
N ASP A 395 8.69 36.61 -2.62
CA ASP A 395 8.09 37.73 -1.86
C ASP A 395 9.10 38.82 -1.52
N ASN A 396 10.22 38.88 -2.21
CA ASN A 396 11.27 39.90 -2.06
C ASN A 396 11.78 40.30 -3.44
N ALA A 397 12.31 41.56 -3.58
CA ALA A 397 12.84 42.06 -4.84
C ALA A 397 14.07 41.31 -5.37
N ALA A 398 14.78 40.58 -4.49
CA ALA A 398 15.93 39.73 -4.82
C ALA A 398 15.64 38.22 -4.65
N ALA A 399 14.38 37.84 -4.42
CA ALA A 399 13.95 36.46 -4.31
C ALA A 399 13.67 35.86 -5.70
N GLU A 400 14.11 34.64 -5.93
CA GLU A 400 13.87 33.95 -7.20
C GLU A 400 13.29 32.54 -6.96
N ILE A 401 12.26 32.21 -7.75
CA ILE A 401 11.84 30.84 -8.06
C ILE A 401 11.87 30.75 -9.57
N ARG A 402 12.94 30.13 -10.10
CA ARG A 402 13.25 30.22 -11.54
C ARG A 402 12.36 29.38 -12.40
N ASN A 403 12.20 28.11 -12.05
CA ASN A 403 11.38 27.18 -12.80
C ASN A 403 10.32 26.57 -11.88
N VAL A 404 9.06 26.61 -12.30
CA VAL A 404 7.92 26.00 -11.62
C VAL A 404 7.30 24.96 -12.54
N LYS A 405 7.18 23.72 -12.08
CA LYS A 405 6.53 22.65 -12.81
C LYS A 405 5.50 21.96 -11.92
N ILE A 406 4.26 21.88 -12.39
CA ILE A 406 3.15 21.22 -11.69
C ILE A 406 2.51 20.26 -12.67
N THR A 407 2.56 18.96 -12.36
CA THR A 407 2.06 17.92 -13.26
C THR A 407 1.21 16.89 -12.52
N ASN A 408 0.25 16.28 -13.24
CA ASN A 408 -0.52 15.11 -12.78
C ASN A 408 -1.15 15.30 -11.39
N SER A 409 -1.61 16.50 -11.07
CA SER A 409 -1.97 16.89 -9.71
C SER A 409 -3.36 17.49 -9.64
N THR A 410 -3.99 17.32 -8.48
CA THR A 410 -5.27 17.99 -8.16
C THR A 410 -5.04 19.10 -7.15
N LEU A 411 -5.55 20.28 -7.45
CA LEU A 411 -5.45 21.45 -6.60
C LEU A 411 -6.86 21.95 -6.28
N SER A 412 -7.19 22.06 -5.00
CA SER A 412 -8.49 22.53 -4.55
C SER A 412 -8.36 23.59 -3.45
N ASN A 413 -9.36 24.46 -3.35
CA ASN A 413 -9.45 25.48 -2.30
C ASN A 413 -8.22 26.38 -2.17
N LEU A 414 -7.63 26.82 -3.29
CA LEU A 414 -6.56 27.81 -3.25
C LEU A 414 -7.12 29.23 -3.07
N ALA A 415 -6.61 29.96 -2.07
CA ALA A 415 -7.06 31.32 -1.81
C ALA A 415 -6.54 32.33 -2.83
N VAL A 416 -5.30 32.15 -3.31
CA VAL A 416 -4.63 33.01 -4.31
C VAL A 416 -3.85 32.15 -5.30
N GLY A 417 -3.22 32.78 -6.28
CA GLY A 417 -2.63 32.14 -7.45
C GLY A 417 -1.54 31.10 -7.21
N LEU A 418 -1.21 30.40 -8.29
CA LEU A 418 -0.19 29.33 -8.28
C LEU A 418 1.22 29.90 -8.22
N ALA A 419 1.52 30.96 -8.96
CA ALA A 419 2.85 31.54 -9.04
C ALA A 419 2.80 33.05 -8.97
N ALA A 420 3.60 33.63 -8.07
CA ALA A 420 3.73 35.07 -7.90
C ALA A 420 5.21 35.46 -7.69
N THR A 421 5.61 36.62 -8.19
CA THR A 421 6.96 37.14 -7.99
C THR A 421 7.01 38.67 -7.82
N LYS A 422 7.80 39.10 -6.84
CA LYS A 422 8.30 40.46 -6.71
C LYS A 422 9.75 40.59 -7.20
N GLY A 423 10.42 39.47 -7.34
CA GLY A 423 11.83 39.32 -7.70
C GLY A 423 12.11 39.51 -9.21
N PRO A 424 13.23 38.97 -9.71
CA PRO A 424 13.58 38.95 -11.12
C PRO A 424 12.54 38.22 -11.98
N ASP A 425 12.71 38.30 -13.30
CA ASP A 425 11.87 37.56 -14.25
C ASP A 425 12.03 36.06 -14.09
N PRO A 426 10.95 35.27 -13.90
CA PRO A 426 11.02 33.81 -13.86
C PRO A 426 11.51 33.21 -15.18
N VAL A 427 12.07 32.02 -15.13
CA VAL A 427 12.49 31.30 -16.35
C VAL A 427 11.29 30.59 -16.96
N SER A 428 10.67 29.68 -16.22
CA SER A 428 9.56 28.92 -16.77
C SER A 428 8.46 28.60 -15.74
N VAL A 429 7.23 28.49 -16.26
CA VAL A 429 6.10 27.87 -15.56
C VAL A 429 5.49 26.83 -16.49
N THR A 430 5.39 25.59 -16.02
CA THR A 430 4.75 24.49 -16.75
C THR A 430 3.68 23.86 -15.85
N ILE A 431 2.45 23.79 -16.36
CA ILE A 431 1.30 23.18 -15.68
C ILE A 431 0.68 22.19 -16.65
N GLU A 432 0.60 20.92 -16.30
CA GLU A 432 0.16 19.88 -17.22
C GLU A 432 -0.60 18.76 -16.50
N ASN A 433 -1.69 18.28 -17.11
CA ASN A 433 -2.52 17.19 -16.58
C ASN A 433 -3.03 17.47 -15.17
N CYS A 434 -3.48 18.69 -14.89
CA CYS A 434 -3.92 19.11 -13.56
C CYS A 434 -5.42 19.38 -13.50
N THR A 435 -6.03 19.00 -12.38
CA THR A 435 -7.42 19.33 -12.05
C THR A 435 -7.45 20.48 -11.04
N PHE A 436 -8.21 21.53 -11.31
CA PHE A 436 -8.40 22.69 -10.44
C PHE A 436 -9.86 22.82 -10.04
N ALA A 437 -10.12 22.92 -8.73
CA ALA A 437 -11.47 23.07 -8.20
C ALA A 437 -11.47 24.08 -7.04
N TYR A 438 -12.44 25.00 -7.04
CA TYR A 438 -12.52 26.06 -6.04
C TYR A 438 -11.24 26.92 -5.93
N CYS A 439 -10.54 27.09 -7.04
CA CYS A 439 -9.35 27.90 -7.22
C CYS A 439 -9.69 29.05 -8.17
N ILE A 440 -9.42 30.29 -7.89
CA ILE A 440 -8.87 31.05 -6.79
C ILE A 440 -10.04 31.64 -5.98
N GLN A 441 -9.94 31.71 -4.65
CA GLN A 441 -11.09 32.11 -3.81
C GLN A 441 -11.28 33.61 -3.63
N LYS A 442 -10.30 34.44 -3.98
CA LYS A 442 -10.27 35.86 -3.62
C LYS A 442 -10.23 36.84 -4.84
N GLY A 443 -10.65 36.40 -6.01
CA GLY A 443 -10.59 37.25 -7.20
C GLY A 443 -9.16 37.74 -7.47
N LYS A 444 -8.20 36.81 -7.51
CA LYS A 444 -6.79 37.07 -7.83
C LYS A 444 -6.41 36.35 -9.12
N TYR A 445 -5.28 36.73 -9.66
CA TYR A 445 -4.73 36.07 -10.84
C TYR A 445 -4.25 34.67 -10.50
N PHE A 446 -4.51 33.72 -11.39
CA PHE A 446 -4.00 32.36 -11.32
C PHE A 446 -2.45 32.33 -11.43
N ILE A 447 -1.90 33.14 -12.33
CA ILE A 447 -0.47 33.46 -12.42
C ILE A 447 -0.29 34.96 -12.29
N ASP A 448 0.44 35.46 -11.29
CA ASP A 448 0.65 36.87 -11.03
C ASP A 448 2.13 37.24 -11.08
N PHE A 449 2.60 37.61 -12.25
CA PHE A 449 3.95 38.14 -12.43
C PHE A 449 3.97 39.68 -12.57
N ASN A 450 2.81 40.34 -12.43
CA ASN A 450 2.68 41.78 -12.49
C ASN A 450 3.37 42.37 -13.75
N LYS A 451 4.53 43.01 -13.59
CA LYS A 451 5.30 43.67 -14.68
C LYS A 451 6.46 42.78 -15.17
N LYS A 452 6.59 41.55 -14.71
CA LYS A 452 7.68 40.63 -15.02
C LYS A 452 7.39 39.84 -16.28
N ALA A 453 8.45 39.32 -16.92
CA ALA A 453 8.39 38.53 -18.14
C ALA A 453 9.06 37.15 -17.90
N ALA A 454 8.28 36.13 -17.64
CA ALA A 454 8.81 34.77 -17.72
C ALA A 454 9.27 34.45 -19.16
N LYS A 455 10.31 33.61 -19.34
CA LYS A 455 10.70 33.21 -20.71
C LYS A 455 9.61 32.34 -21.34
N THR A 456 9.04 31.43 -20.57
CA THR A 456 7.96 30.54 -21.03
C THR A 456 6.91 30.34 -19.95
N ILE A 457 5.64 30.30 -20.35
CA ILE A 457 4.52 29.84 -19.54
C ILE A 457 3.73 28.89 -20.41
N LYS A 458 3.62 27.60 -20.00
CA LYS A 458 2.87 26.57 -20.70
C LYS A 458 1.83 25.97 -19.76
N ILE A 459 0.58 25.89 -20.23
CA ILE A 459 -0.51 25.23 -19.53
C ILE A 459 -1.17 24.27 -20.51
N SER A 460 -1.21 22.98 -20.19
CA SER A 460 -1.74 21.99 -21.11
C SER A 460 -2.52 20.87 -20.42
N ASN A 461 -3.54 20.37 -21.13
CA ASN A 461 -4.37 19.23 -20.73
C ASN A 461 -4.92 19.34 -19.29
N CYS A 462 -5.45 20.50 -18.92
CA CYS A 462 -5.98 20.77 -17.59
C CYS A 462 -7.50 20.88 -17.57
N LEU A 463 -8.11 20.50 -16.46
CA LEU A 463 -9.55 20.60 -16.20
C LEU A 463 -9.80 21.60 -15.07
N PHE A 464 -10.61 22.62 -15.34
CA PHE A 464 -11.00 23.64 -14.37
C PHE A 464 -12.49 23.47 -13.99
N GLY A 465 -12.73 23.19 -12.72
CA GLY A 465 -14.03 23.38 -12.08
C GLY A 465 -14.19 24.84 -11.63
N VAL A 466 -15.30 25.14 -10.96
CA VAL A 466 -15.62 26.50 -10.52
C VAL A 466 -14.48 27.13 -9.71
N SER A 467 -14.28 28.43 -9.89
CA SER A 467 -13.44 29.24 -9.02
C SER A 467 -14.21 29.74 -7.80
N GLY A 468 -13.49 30.18 -6.76
CA GLY A 468 -14.08 30.68 -5.52
C GLY A 468 -14.16 29.65 -4.40
N ALA A 469 -14.79 30.02 -3.28
CA ALA A 469 -14.88 29.17 -2.10
C ALA A 469 -16.03 28.14 -2.20
N THR A 470 -15.85 26.96 -1.62
CA THR A 470 -16.85 25.87 -1.60
C THR A 470 -18.22 26.26 -1.03
N THR A 471 -18.28 27.30 -0.17
CA THR A 471 -19.49 27.71 0.54
C THR A 471 -19.91 29.16 0.28
N LYS A 472 -19.25 29.85 -0.66
CA LYS A 472 -19.51 31.25 -0.97
C LYS A 472 -19.85 31.41 -2.44
N ALA A 473 -20.37 32.61 -2.81
CA ALA A 473 -20.55 32.97 -4.21
C ALA A 473 -19.27 32.75 -5.01
N LEU A 474 -19.44 32.34 -6.26
CA LEU A 474 -18.32 32.17 -7.19
C LEU A 474 -17.49 33.47 -7.23
N ALA A 475 -16.18 33.30 -7.20
CA ALA A 475 -15.25 34.39 -7.45
C ALA A 475 -14.68 34.19 -8.86
N PRO A 476 -15.13 35.03 -9.85
CA PRO A 476 -14.64 34.91 -11.22
C PRO A 476 -13.12 34.94 -11.28
N LEU A 477 -12.51 34.05 -12.06
CA LEU A 477 -11.06 33.91 -12.15
C LEU A 477 -10.45 34.98 -13.11
N MET A 478 -9.30 35.52 -12.72
CA MET A 478 -8.39 36.21 -13.62
C MET A 478 -7.25 35.29 -14.00
N ALA A 479 -7.04 35.01 -15.29
CA ALA A 479 -6.10 33.98 -15.71
C ALA A 479 -4.64 34.32 -15.37
N TRP A 480 -4.13 35.43 -15.89
CA TRP A 480 -2.73 35.79 -15.70
C TRP A 480 -2.50 37.31 -15.77
N ARG A 481 -1.40 37.72 -15.15
CA ARG A 481 -0.85 39.06 -15.23
C ARG A 481 0.66 39.01 -15.38
N GLY A 482 1.19 39.65 -16.41
CA GLY A 482 2.63 39.64 -16.72
C GLY A 482 2.87 40.15 -18.14
N LYS A 483 4.14 40.14 -18.57
CA LYS A 483 4.51 40.56 -19.93
C LYS A 483 4.52 39.42 -20.94
N THR A 484 4.61 38.19 -20.49
CA THR A 484 4.62 36.99 -21.34
C THR A 484 3.27 36.31 -21.30
N ALA A 485 2.62 36.18 -22.45
CA ALA A 485 1.37 35.46 -22.56
C ALA A 485 1.61 33.94 -22.41
N PRO A 486 0.75 33.23 -21.67
CA PRO A 486 0.82 31.79 -21.59
C PRO A 486 0.53 31.10 -22.93
N GLN A 487 1.28 30.07 -23.25
CA GLN A 487 0.92 29.07 -24.26
C GLN A 487 -0.08 28.11 -23.64
N VAL A 488 -1.25 28.00 -24.24
CA VAL A 488 -2.37 27.19 -23.73
C VAL A 488 -2.72 26.12 -24.74
N ILE A 489 -2.86 24.88 -24.28
CA ILE A 489 -3.17 23.72 -25.12
C ILE A 489 -4.17 22.82 -24.38
N ASP A 490 -5.30 22.52 -25.00
CA ASP A 490 -6.30 21.54 -24.51
C ASP A 490 -6.74 21.81 -23.06
N LEU A 491 -7.25 23.03 -22.78
CA LEU A 491 -7.89 23.33 -21.50
C LEU A 491 -9.40 23.10 -21.58
N PHE A 492 -9.94 22.64 -20.46
CA PHE A 492 -11.37 22.35 -20.31
C PHE A 492 -11.91 23.06 -19.07
N PHE A 493 -13.12 23.61 -19.18
CA PHE A 493 -13.81 24.34 -18.13
C PHE A 493 -15.19 23.73 -17.91
N THR A 494 -15.59 23.52 -16.65
CA THR A 494 -16.97 23.14 -16.35
C THR A 494 -17.93 24.24 -16.78
N LYS A 495 -19.19 23.88 -17.09
CA LYS A 495 -20.22 24.81 -17.61
C LYS A 495 -20.46 26.00 -16.70
N ASP A 496 -20.28 25.84 -15.41
CA ASP A 496 -20.47 26.84 -14.35
C ASP A 496 -19.19 27.63 -14.00
N PHE A 497 -18.11 27.43 -14.76
CA PHE A 497 -16.86 28.18 -14.61
C PHE A 497 -17.00 29.60 -15.21
N GLU A 498 -16.46 30.63 -14.53
CA GLU A 498 -16.55 32.01 -14.95
C GLU A 498 -15.21 32.73 -14.93
N TRP A 499 -14.97 33.55 -15.96
CA TRP A 499 -13.88 34.53 -15.99
C TRP A 499 -14.31 35.88 -15.42
N ALA A 500 -13.38 36.57 -14.73
CA ALA A 500 -13.61 37.94 -14.30
C ALA A 500 -13.76 38.88 -15.52
N ALA A 501 -14.78 39.72 -15.51
CA ALA A 501 -15.09 40.65 -16.58
C ALA A 501 -14.83 42.12 -16.20
N ASN A 502 -14.47 42.93 -17.19
CA ASN A 502 -14.44 44.37 -17.12
C ASN A 502 -15.86 44.96 -17.16
N GLU A 503 -16.01 46.27 -17.00
CA GLU A 503 -17.32 46.96 -17.04
C GLU A 503 -18.06 46.79 -18.38
N ASP A 504 -17.32 46.62 -19.48
CA ASP A 504 -17.86 46.35 -20.82
C ASP A 504 -18.21 44.87 -21.09
N GLY A 505 -18.04 44.00 -20.08
CA GLY A 505 -18.30 42.59 -20.20
C GLY A 505 -17.16 41.76 -20.81
N SER A 506 -16.07 42.41 -21.26
CA SER A 506 -14.89 41.68 -21.76
C SER A 506 -14.12 41.01 -20.61
N PRO A 507 -13.49 39.83 -20.79
CA PRO A 507 -12.67 39.20 -19.76
C PRO A 507 -11.48 40.09 -19.36
N VAL A 508 -11.19 40.21 -18.06
CA VAL A 508 -9.98 40.89 -17.55
C VAL A 508 -8.72 40.21 -18.06
N SER A 509 -8.68 38.87 -17.95
CA SER A 509 -7.76 37.98 -18.65
C SER A 509 -8.33 36.56 -18.63
N MET A 510 -8.10 35.80 -19.68
CA MET A 510 -8.61 34.43 -19.81
C MET A 510 -7.56 33.52 -20.44
N PHE A 511 -7.75 32.23 -20.26
CA PHE A 511 -7.10 31.20 -21.08
C PHE A 511 -8.09 30.72 -22.14
N ASP A 512 -7.60 30.45 -23.33
CA ASP A 512 -8.39 29.77 -24.35
C ASP A 512 -8.63 28.31 -23.97
N GLY A 513 -9.81 27.78 -24.28
CA GLY A 513 -10.13 26.40 -24.02
C GLY A 513 -11.60 26.04 -24.29
N THR A 514 -11.99 24.84 -23.97
CA THR A 514 -13.31 24.27 -24.24
C THR A 514 -14.17 24.24 -22.98
N THR A 515 -15.34 24.87 -23.01
CA THR A 515 -16.36 24.69 -21.98
C THR A 515 -17.09 23.39 -22.24
N ILE A 516 -17.10 22.49 -21.25
CA ILE A 516 -17.80 21.21 -21.34
C ILE A 516 -19.31 21.35 -21.06
N SER A 517 -20.09 20.32 -21.38
CA SER A 517 -21.55 20.38 -21.29
C SER A 517 -22.10 20.33 -19.86
N THR A 518 -21.31 19.82 -18.89
CA THR A 518 -21.72 19.66 -17.49
C THR A 518 -21.10 20.71 -16.58
N ASP A 519 -21.82 21.05 -15.53
CA ASP A 519 -21.31 21.81 -14.39
C ASP A 519 -20.37 20.95 -13.52
N MET A 520 -19.83 21.55 -12.47
CA MET A 520 -18.91 20.87 -11.56
C MET A 520 -19.53 19.66 -10.88
N ALA A 521 -20.80 19.73 -10.47
CA ALA A 521 -21.51 18.63 -9.80
C ALA A 521 -21.82 17.47 -10.77
N GLY A 522 -22.08 17.79 -12.04
CA GLY A 522 -22.29 16.78 -13.09
C GLY A 522 -20.98 16.23 -13.68
N THR A 523 -19.86 16.83 -13.38
CA THR A 523 -18.54 16.38 -13.85
C THR A 523 -17.84 15.48 -12.83
N PHE A 524 -17.89 15.84 -11.55
CA PHE A 524 -17.23 15.13 -10.46
C PHE A 524 -18.21 14.47 -9.51
N LYS A 525 -17.83 13.33 -8.93
CA LYS A 525 -18.70 12.54 -8.07
C LYS A 525 -19.09 13.26 -6.78
N SER A 526 -18.13 13.87 -6.07
CA SER A 526 -18.37 14.53 -4.78
C SER A 526 -17.32 15.62 -4.50
N PRO A 527 -17.30 16.71 -5.32
CA PRO A 527 -16.20 17.68 -5.27
C PRO A 527 -16.12 18.47 -3.94
N LEU A 528 -17.24 18.59 -3.21
CA LEU A 528 -17.26 19.23 -1.89
C LEU A 528 -16.51 18.43 -0.81
N THR A 529 -16.38 17.13 -0.99
CA THR A 529 -15.64 16.24 -0.11
C THR A 529 -14.30 15.80 -0.70
N SER A 530 -13.84 16.51 -1.73
CA SER A 530 -12.56 16.26 -2.44
C SER A 530 -12.52 14.91 -3.19
N ASP A 531 -13.68 14.34 -3.55
CA ASP A 531 -13.78 13.23 -4.49
C ASP A 531 -14.04 13.78 -5.90
N PHE A 532 -12.97 13.90 -6.67
CA PHE A 532 -12.99 14.40 -8.05
C PHE A 532 -13.08 13.28 -9.10
N THR A 533 -13.52 12.07 -8.71
CA THR A 533 -13.79 10.98 -9.66
C THR A 533 -14.69 11.47 -10.78
N ILE A 534 -14.26 11.30 -12.02
CA ILE A 534 -15.00 11.77 -13.21
C ILE A 534 -16.22 10.89 -13.42
N VAL A 535 -17.41 11.49 -13.38
CA VAL A 535 -18.70 10.82 -13.69
C VAL A 535 -19.20 11.17 -15.09
N ASN A 536 -18.77 12.31 -15.66
CA ASN A 536 -19.03 12.65 -17.06
C ASN A 536 -17.99 12.01 -17.97
N THR A 537 -18.36 10.97 -18.69
CA THR A 537 -17.47 10.29 -19.64
C THR A 537 -17.68 10.72 -21.10
N VAL A 538 -18.69 11.54 -21.37
CA VAL A 538 -19.08 11.92 -22.73
C VAL A 538 -18.11 12.93 -23.35
N ASP A 539 -17.74 13.96 -22.60
CA ASP A 539 -16.86 15.04 -23.07
C ASP A 539 -15.37 14.65 -23.11
N PHE A 540 -14.98 13.54 -22.43
CA PHE A 540 -13.58 13.16 -22.21
C PHE A 540 -13.15 11.84 -22.88
N LYS A 541 -13.85 11.43 -23.93
CA LYS A 541 -13.59 10.13 -24.59
C LYS A 541 -12.16 9.93 -25.12
N ILE A 542 -11.48 11.01 -25.48
CA ILE A 542 -10.17 10.95 -26.16
C ILE A 542 -9.08 11.63 -25.34
N SER A 543 -9.30 12.81 -24.79
CA SER A 543 -8.24 13.64 -24.19
C SER A 543 -8.03 13.43 -22.69
N LYS A 544 -9.03 12.92 -21.94
CA LYS A 544 -8.99 12.76 -20.48
C LYS A 544 -8.23 13.89 -19.78
N PRO A 545 -8.73 15.15 -19.83
CA PRO A 545 -8.00 16.28 -19.28
C PRO A 545 -7.96 16.25 -17.76
N GLY A 546 -6.91 16.84 -17.20
CA GLY A 546 -6.73 16.91 -15.75
C GLY A 546 -5.96 15.75 -15.17
N ASP A 547 -6.08 15.57 -13.89
CA ASP A 547 -5.38 14.53 -13.12
C ASP A 547 -5.96 13.14 -13.43
N GLN A 548 -5.11 12.27 -13.94
CA GLN A 548 -5.49 10.93 -14.44
C GLN A 548 -5.97 9.98 -13.35
N ARG A 549 -5.68 10.26 -12.08
CA ARG A 549 -6.15 9.41 -10.95
C ARG A 549 -7.66 9.35 -10.81
N TRP A 550 -8.38 10.26 -11.43
CA TRP A 550 -9.84 10.38 -11.29
C TRP A 550 -10.64 9.72 -12.42
N TYR A 551 -10.00 9.03 -13.36
CA TYR A 551 -10.64 8.37 -14.50
C TYR A 551 -10.86 6.88 -14.31
#